data_7dbbc448066e54f7b681bb8361911b25
#
_entry.id   7dbbc448066e54f7b681bb8361911b25
#
_cell.length_a   1.000
_cell.length_b   1.000
_cell.length_c   1.000
_cell.angle_alpha   90.00
_cell.angle_beta   90.00
_cell.angle_gamma   90.00
#
_symmetry.space_group_name_H-M   'P 1'
#
loop_
_entity.id
_entity.type
_entity.pdbx_description
1 polymer ?
#
loop_
_entity_poly.entity_id
_entity_poly.type
_entity_poly.pdbx_seq_one_letter_code
_entity_poly.pdbx_strand_id
1 'polypeptide(L)'
;THHHVRIKDEAIIAAVELSNRYITDRFLPDKAIDLIDESAAKLRLEMNSMPEELDKLERQIRQLEIEREAIKRENDDVKMKELNTELANLAVERDTLKAKWKEEKELVEKVQTAKAEIERLKLQAEKAEREGDYGTVAEIRYGKVKQKEEEIVQLSEELAKTGEKRLLKEEVDAEDIAQNVAKAT
;
A
#
# COMPACT_ATOMS: atom_id res chain seq x y z
N THR A 1 1.92 -14.07 0.09
CA THR A 1 2.18 -13.60 -1.27
C THR A 1 3.54 -12.94 -1.38
N HIS A 2 4.25 -13.10 -2.49
CA HIS A 2 5.57 -12.49 -2.67
C HIS A 2 5.54 -10.98 -2.98
N HIS A 3 4.37 -10.42 -3.22
CA HIS A 3 4.18 -8.98 -3.41
C HIS A 3 3.96 -8.23 -2.09
N HIS A 4 3.81 -8.91 -0.98
CA HIS A 4 3.70 -8.35 0.37
C HIS A 4 2.63 -7.26 0.51
N VAL A 5 1.44 -7.50 -0.07
CA VAL A 5 0.29 -6.59 0.02
C VAL A 5 -0.86 -7.34 0.71
N ARG A 6 -1.57 -6.63 1.60
CA ARG A 6 -2.76 -7.17 2.25
C ARG A 6 -3.89 -7.31 1.24
N ILE A 7 -4.64 -8.42 1.34
CA ILE A 7 -5.75 -8.74 0.45
C ILE A 7 -7.03 -8.88 1.28
N LYS A 8 -8.08 -8.18 0.89
CA LYS A 8 -9.39 -8.26 1.53
C LYS A 8 -10.07 -9.60 1.22
N ASP A 9 -10.88 -10.09 2.16
CA ASP A 9 -11.66 -11.31 1.97
C ASP A 9 -12.60 -11.21 0.76
N GLU A 10 -13.27 -10.08 0.59
CA GLU A 10 -14.12 -9.85 -0.59
C GLU A 10 -13.35 -9.85 -1.90
N ALA A 11 -12.07 -9.43 -1.92
CA ALA A 11 -11.22 -9.53 -3.08
C ALA A 11 -10.88 -10.99 -3.41
N ILE A 12 -10.66 -11.83 -2.40
CA ILE A 12 -10.43 -13.26 -2.57
C ILE A 12 -11.68 -13.94 -3.13
N ILE A 13 -12.85 -13.65 -2.58
CA ILE A 13 -14.15 -14.16 -3.05
C ILE A 13 -14.39 -13.73 -4.50
N ALA A 14 -14.18 -12.45 -4.82
CA ALA A 14 -14.32 -11.94 -6.17
C ALA A 14 -13.35 -12.62 -7.15
N ALA A 15 -12.10 -12.87 -6.75
CA ALA A 15 -11.12 -13.57 -7.58
C ALA A 15 -11.56 -15.00 -7.90
N VAL A 16 -12.09 -15.74 -6.91
CA VAL A 16 -12.60 -17.10 -7.09
C VAL A 16 -13.80 -17.11 -8.03
N GLU A 17 -14.78 -16.26 -7.80
CA GLU A 17 -15.99 -16.18 -8.60
C GLU A 17 -15.70 -15.76 -10.04
N LEU A 18 -14.91 -14.70 -10.24
CA LEU A 18 -14.56 -14.18 -11.56
C LEU A 18 -13.68 -15.17 -12.33
N SER A 19 -12.73 -15.82 -11.68
CA SER A 19 -11.87 -16.84 -12.31
C SER A 19 -12.68 -18.04 -12.77
N ASN A 20 -13.64 -18.51 -11.96
CA ASN A 20 -14.52 -19.61 -12.33
C ASN A 20 -15.44 -19.25 -13.51
N ARG A 21 -15.83 -17.99 -13.62
CA ARG A 21 -16.76 -17.50 -14.64
C ARG A 21 -16.09 -17.21 -15.99
N TYR A 22 -14.89 -16.63 -15.99
CA TYR A 22 -14.23 -16.07 -17.17
C TYR A 22 -12.98 -16.80 -17.63
N ILE A 23 -12.31 -17.52 -16.74
CA ILE A 23 -11.08 -18.25 -17.03
C ILE A 23 -11.35 -19.75 -16.88
N THR A 24 -11.40 -20.48 -18.00
CA THR A 24 -11.79 -21.88 -18.00
C THR A 24 -10.64 -22.87 -18.15
N ASP A 25 -9.45 -22.40 -18.49
CA ASP A 25 -8.27 -23.20 -18.80
C ASP A 25 -7.38 -23.55 -17.60
N ARG A 26 -7.72 -23.03 -16.42
CA ARG A 26 -7.01 -23.29 -15.18
C ARG A 26 -7.97 -23.75 -14.07
N PHE A 27 -7.44 -24.48 -13.09
CA PHE A 27 -8.19 -24.90 -11.92
C PHE A 27 -8.10 -23.85 -10.79
N LEU A 28 -9.18 -23.69 -10.02
CA LEU A 28 -9.17 -22.96 -8.76
C LEU A 28 -8.41 -23.81 -7.71
N PRO A 29 -7.60 -23.23 -6.78
CA PRO A 29 -7.43 -21.78 -6.53
C PRO A 29 -6.36 -21.06 -7.36
N ASP A 30 -5.64 -21.74 -8.24
CA ASP A 30 -4.51 -21.17 -8.98
C ASP A 30 -4.88 -19.94 -9.80
N LYS A 31 -6.03 -19.93 -10.44
CA LYS A 31 -6.55 -18.77 -11.18
C LYS A 31 -6.72 -17.54 -10.30
N ALA A 32 -7.28 -17.73 -9.10
CA ALA A 32 -7.50 -16.65 -8.15
C ALA A 32 -6.18 -16.10 -7.61
N ILE A 33 -5.21 -16.97 -7.33
CA ILE A 33 -3.88 -16.59 -6.86
C ILE A 33 -3.15 -15.76 -7.91
N ASP A 34 -3.15 -16.16 -9.17
CA ASP A 34 -2.51 -15.42 -10.27
C ASP A 34 -3.09 -14.00 -10.42
N LEU A 35 -4.42 -13.84 -10.34
CA LEU A 35 -5.08 -12.54 -10.43
C LEU A 35 -4.76 -11.65 -9.22
N ILE A 36 -4.70 -12.21 -8.04
CA ILE A 36 -4.35 -11.50 -6.80
C ILE A 36 -2.91 -11.02 -6.87
N ASP A 37 -1.97 -11.84 -7.32
CA ASP A 37 -0.56 -11.49 -7.47
C ASP A 37 -0.35 -10.36 -8.49
N GLU A 38 -1.06 -10.38 -9.62
CA GLU A 38 -1.00 -9.31 -10.62
C GLU A 38 -1.50 -7.97 -10.07
N SER A 39 -2.64 -7.98 -9.36
CA SER A 39 -3.18 -6.79 -8.72
C SER A 39 -2.30 -6.27 -7.59
N ALA A 40 -1.69 -7.15 -6.81
CA ALA A 40 -0.74 -6.79 -5.75
C ALA A 40 0.53 -6.15 -6.32
N ALA A 41 1.03 -6.61 -7.46
CA ALA A 41 2.17 -6.00 -8.15
C ALA A 41 1.86 -4.56 -8.57
N LYS A 42 0.66 -4.30 -9.09
CA LYS A 42 0.20 -2.95 -9.45
C LYS A 42 0.16 -2.03 -8.24
N LEU A 43 -0.40 -2.47 -7.11
CA LEU A 43 -0.44 -1.71 -5.87
C LEU A 43 0.95 -1.39 -5.34
N ARG A 44 1.88 -2.31 -5.47
CA ARG A 44 3.27 -2.12 -5.04
C ARG A 44 3.96 -1.01 -5.82
N LEU A 45 3.69 -0.87 -7.11
CA LEU A 45 4.18 0.25 -7.93
C LEU A 45 3.57 1.58 -7.47
N GLU A 46 2.28 1.62 -7.15
CA GLU A 46 1.59 2.80 -6.63
C GLU A 46 2.15 3.25 -5.27
N MET A 47 2.52 2.31 -4.40
CA MET A 47 3.10 2.61 -3.08
C MET A 47 4.43 3.36 -3.15
N ASN A 48 5.23 3.14 -4.18
CA ASN A 48 6.53 3.78 -4.36
C ASN A 48 6.43 5.11 -5.08
N SER A 49 5.25 5.50 -5.55
CA SER A 49 5.01 6.75 -6.26
C SER A 49 4.46 7.81 -5.33
N MET A 50 4.91 9.06 -5.52
CA MET A 50 4.36 10.21 -4.79
C MET A 50 2.87 10.38 -5.13
N PRO A 51 1.98 10.60 -4.14
CA PRO A 51 0.57 10.86 -4.41
C PRO A 51 0.37 12.08 -5.32
N GLU A 52 -0.61 11.99 -6.21
CA GLU A 52 -0.89 13.05 -7.19
C GLU A 52 -1.20 14.41 -6.52
N GLU A 53 -1.96 14.39 -5.43
CA GLU A 53 -2.29 15.60 -4.66
C GLU A 53 -1.04 16.29 -4.11
N LEU A 54 -0.08 15.51 -3.59
CA LEU A 54 1.18 16.02 -3.09
C LEU A 54 2.06 16.57 -4.22
N ASP A 55 2.12 15.88 -5.35
CA ASP A 55 2.86 16.32 -6.55
C ASP A 55 2.33 17.66 -7.08
N LYS A 56 1.01 17.85 -7.12
CA LYS A 56 0.38 19.12 -7.51
C LYS A 56 0.79 20.26 -6.58
N LEU A 57 0.77 20.03 -5.26
CA LEU A 57 1.18 21.03 -4.28
C LEU A 57 2.65 21.41 -4.44
N GLU A 58 3.52 20.44 -4.64
CA GLU A 58 4.96 20.67 -4.88
C GLU A 58 5.20 21.51 -6.14
N ARG A 59 4.45 21.27 -7.21
CA ARG A 59 4.53 22.04 -8.45
C ARG A 59 4.04 23.46 -8.27
N GLN A 60 2.91 23.66 -7.58
CA GLN A 60 2.38 24.98 -7.27
C GLN A 60 3.35 25.81 -6.43
N ILE A 61 3.95 25.20 -5.42
CA ILE A 61 4.95 25.84 -4.56
C ILE A 61 6.15 26.28 -5.38
N ARG A 62 6.68 25.44 -6.26
CA ARG A 62 7.80 25.78 -7.14
C ARG A 62 7.48 26.94 -8.07
N GLN A 63 6.29 26.94 -8.66
CA GLN A 63 5.84 28.01 -9.54
C GLN A 63 5.76 29.36 -8.80
N LEU A 64 5.19 29.37 -7.61
CA LEU A 64 5.09 30.58 -6.77
C LEU A 64 6.46 31.05 -6.26
N GLU A 65 7.38 30.15 -5.99
CA GLU A 65 8.76 30.50 -5.63
C GLU A 65 9.48 31.21 -6.79
N ILE A 66 9.26 30.74 -8.02
CA ILE A 66 9.80 31.38 -9.22
C ILE A 66 9.20 32.78 -9.41
N GLU A 67 7.88 32.95 -9.24
CA GLU A 67 7.21 34.25 -9.29
C GLU A 67 7.73 35.17 -8.20
N ARG A 68 7.94 34.65 -7.00
CA ARG A 68 8.50 35.46 -5.89
C ARG A 68 9.88 35.99 -6.21
N GLU A 69 10.76 35.22 -6.81
CA GLU A 69 12.09 35.66 -7.25
C GLU A 69 12.01 36.74 -8.35
N ALA A 70 11.05 36.62 -9.26
CA ALA A 70 10.80 37.65 -10.29
C ALA A 70 10.30 38.98 -9.68
N ILE A 71 9.35 38.92 -8.76
CA ILE A 71 8.76 40.12 -8.09
C ILE A 71 9.76 40.80 -7.18
N LYS A 72 10.69 40.07 -6.60
CA LYS A 72 11.79 40.60 -5.78
C LYS A 72 12.59 41.67 -6.53
N ARG A 73 12.71 41.55 -7.83
CA ARG A 73 13.39 42.50 -8.71
C ARG A 73 12.54 43.74 -9.02
N GLU A 74 11.21 43.62 -8.90
CA GLU A 74 10.26 44.70 -9.20
C GLU A 74 9.97 45.59 -7.99
N ASN A 75 10.42 45.22 -6.78
CA ASN A 75 10.20 45.93 -5.52
C ASN A 75 8.69 46.18 -5.21
N ASP A 76 7.83 45.22 -5.55
CA ASP A 76 6.42 45.26 -5.23
C ASP A 76 6.13 44.58 -3.90
N ASP A 77 6.14 45.33 -2.82
CA ASP A 77 5.97 44.80 -1.47
C ASP A 77 4.60 44.19 -1.22
N VAL A 78 3.55 44.69 -1.89
CA VAL A 78 2.18 44.15 -1.73
C VAL A 78 2.08 42.74 -2.31
N LYS A 79 2.52 42.60 -3.56
CA LYS A 79 2.56 41.26 -4.21
C LYS A 79 3.47 40.29 -3.51
N MET A 80 4.61 40.79 -3.01
CA MET A 80 5.56 39.93 -2.25
C MET A 80 4.90 39.38 -1.00
N LYS A 81 4.14 40.19 -0.28
CA LYS A 81 3.43 39.79 0.94
C LYS A 81 2.34 38.76 0.63
N GLU A 82 1.57 38.97 -0.43
CA GLU A 82 0.54 38.01 -0.88
C GLU A 82 1.14 36.68 -1.26
N LEU A 83 2.22 36.67 -2.04
CA LEU A 83 2.93 35.43 -2.43
C LEU A 83 3.50 34.69 -1.23
N ASN A 84 4.11 35.40 -0.28
CA ASN A 84 4.64 34.79 0.93
C ASN A 84 3.54 34.15 1.77
N THR A 85 2.38 34.76 1.87
CA THR A 85 1.21 34.21 2.58
C THR A 85 0.70 32.95 1.89
N GLU A 86 0.54 32.98 0.56
CA GLU A 86 0.10 31.85 -0.22
C GLU A 86 1.08 30.68 -0.15
N LEU A 87 2.38 30.95 -0.28
CA LEU A 87 3.44 29.95 -0.11
C LEU A 87 3.44 29.34 1.27
N ALA A 88 3.24 30.11 2.33
CA ALA A 88 3.16 29.61 3.70
C ALA A 88 1.96 28.65 3.86
N ASN A 89 0.79 29.01 3.31
CA ASN A 89 -0.40 28.18 3.36
C ASN A 89 -0.22 26.86 2.59
N LEU A 90 0.33 26.92 1.38
CA LEU A 90 0.61 25.74 0.58
C LEU A 90 1.68 24.84 1.22
N ALA A 91 2.69 25.42 1.87
CA ALA A 91 3.70 24.67 2.59
C ALA A 91 3.12 23.89 3.76
N VAL A 92 2.16 24.47 4.50
CA VAL A 92 1.45 23.78 5.58
C VAL A 92 0.65 22.59 5.04
N GLU A 93 -0.10 22.78 3.96
CA GLU A 93 -0.85 21.69 3.31
C GLU A 93 0.07 20.59 2.81
N ARG A 94 1.16 20.95 2.14
CA ARG A 94 2.17 20.00 1.67
C ARG A 94 2.75 19.18 2.82
N ASP A 95 3.18 19.83 3.88
CA ASP A 95 3.81 19.16 5.02
C ASP A 95 2.83 18.22 5.72
N THR A 96 1.56 18.61 5.82
CA THR A 96 0.50 17.77 6.37
C THR A 96 0.28 16.51 5.52
N LEU A 97 0.16 16.66 4.20
CA LEU A 97 -0.01 15.53 3.28
C LEU A 97 1.23 14.63 3.24
N LYS A 98 2.41 15.23 3.25
CA LYS A 98 3.68 14.50 3.25
C LYS A 98 3.85 13.66 4.52
N ALA A 99 3.51 14.21 5.68
CA ALA A 99 3.55 13.49 6.95
C ALA A 99 2.55 12.33 6.96
N LYS A 100 1.34 12.54 6.43
CA LYS A 100 0.32 11.51 6.30
C LYS A 100 0.77 10.39 5.36
N TRP A 101 1.31 10.74 4.19
CA TRP A 101 1.85 9.76 3.24
C TRP A 101 2.99 8.93 3.85
N LYS A 102 3.90 9.58 4.57
CA LYS A 102 5.01 8.90 5.25
C LYS A 102 4.51 7.93 6.31
N GLU A 103 3.54 8.34 7.12
CA GLU A 103 2.93 7.49 8.14
C GLU A 103 2.24 6.26 7.54
N GLU A 104 1.42 6.45 6.51
CA GLU A 104 0.78 5.35 5.79
C GLU A 104 1.80 4.40 5.17
N LYS A 105 2.85 4.94 4.55
CA LYS A 105 3.92 4.16 3.94
C LYS A 105 4.67 3.31 4.99
N GLU A 106 4.98 3.88 6.15
CA GLU A 106 5.63 3.16 7.24
C GLU A 106 4.76 2.01 7.76
N LEU A 107 3.45 2.24 7.93
CA LEU A 107 2.52 1.20 8.36
C LEU A 107 2.40 0.06 7.33
N VAL A 108 2.32 0.39 6.06
CA VAL A 108 2.29 -0.60 4.96
C VAL A 108 3.59 -1.40 4.91
N GLU A 109 4.75 -0.76 5.07
CA GLU A 109 6.04 -1.45 5.14
C GLU A 109 6.12 -2.43 6.33
N LYS A 110 5.59 -2.05 7.48
CA LYS A 110 5.52 -2.94 8.66
C LYS A 110 4.64 -4.16 8.39
N VAL A 111 3.51 -3.98 7.73
CA VAL A 111 2.64 -5.09 7.32
C VAL A 111 3.38 -6.02 6.36
N GLN A 112 4.07 -5.48 5.37
CA GLN A 112 4.85 -6.27 4.42
C GLN A 112 5.97 -7.07 5.10
N THR A 113 6.68 -6.44 6.03
CA THR A 113 7.73 -7.10 6.82
C THR A 113 7.16 -8.24 7.65
N ALA A 114 6.03 -8.02 8.32
CA ALA A 114 5.37 -9.07 9.09
C ALA A 114 4.91 -10.26 8.22
N LYS A 115 4.38 -9.99 7.04
CA LYS A 115 4.02 -11.02 6.06
C LYS A 115 5.22 -11.83 5.58
N ALA A 116 6.34 -11.15 5.29
CA ALA A 116 7.60 -11.81 4.90
C ALA A 116 8.13 -12.73 6.01
N GLU A 117 8.04 -12.29 7.26
CA GLU A 117 8.42 -13.11 8.41
C GLU A 117 7.53 -14.35 8.57
N ILE A 118 6.23 -14.23 8.33
CA ILE A 118 5.30 -15.37 8.33
C ILE A 118 5.72 -16.40 7.28
N GLU A 119 6.03 -15.97 6.07
CA GLU A 119 6.51 -16.88 5.01
C GLU A 119 7.81 -17.59 5.41
N ARG A 120 8.75 -16.86 5.99
CA ARG A 120 9.99 -17.43 6.51
C ARG A 120 9.74 -18.47 7.62
N LEU A 121 8.85 -18.15 8.55
CA LEU A 121 8.47 -19.05 9.65
C LEU A 121 7.79 -20.31 9.13
N LYS A 122 6.92 -20.19 8.13
CA LYS A 122 6.29 -21.34 7.48
C LYS A 122 7.30 -22.28 6.84
N LEU A 123 8.30 -21.73 6.16
CA LEU A 123 9.40 -22.53 5.58
C LEU A 123 10.22 -23.22 6.66
N GLN A 124 10.51 -22.56 7.76
CA GLN A 124 11.19 -23.18 8.91
C GLN A 124 10.36 -24.32 9.51
N ALA A 125 9.04 -24.13 9.61
CA ALA A 125 8.15 -25.19 10.11
C ALA A 125 8.14 -26.41 9.19
N GLU A 126 8.10 -26.21 7.87
CA GLU A 126 8.19 -27.30 6.89
C GLU A 126 9.51 -28.06 6.98
N LYS A 127 10.61 -27.34 7.17
CA LYS A 127 11.92 -27.96 7.37
C LYS A 127 11.95 -28.79 8.65
N ALA A 128 11.47 -28.24 9.76
CA ALA A 128 11.38 -28.97 11.04
C ALA A 128 10.49 -30.21 10.94
N GLU A 129 9.39 -30.13 10.20
CA GLU A 129 8.48 -31.25 9.95
C GLU A 129 9.19 -32.37 9.19
N ARG A 130 9.98 -32.06 8.17
CA ARG A 130 10.78 -33.04 7.43
C ARG A 130 11.86 -33.68 8.29
N GLU A 131 12.40 -32.98 9.27
CA GLU A 131 13.39 -33.45 10.23
C GLU A 131 12.76 -34.25 11.41
N GLY A 132 11.44 -34.27 11.49
CA GLY A 132 10.70 -34.93 12.57
C GLY A 132 10.65 -34.18 13.88
N ASP A 133 11.03 -32.87 13.86
CA ASP A 133 10.99 -32.00 15.03
C ASP A 133 9.62 -31.34 15.18
N TYR A 134 8.65 -32.12 15.64
CA TYR A 134 7.26 -31.65 15.79
C TYR A 134 7.06 -30.61 16.90
N GLY A 135 7.94 -30.58 17.89
CA GLY A 135 7.93 -29.55 18.94
C GLY A 135 8.18 -28.16 18.34
N THR A 136 9.20 -28.03 17.51
CA THR A 136 9.50 -26.77 16.78
C THR A 136 8.39 -26.41 15.82
N VAL A 137 7.80 -27.36 15.10
CA VAL A 137 6.64 -27.13 14.22
C VAL A 137 5.49 -26.51 14.98
N ALA A 138 5.12 -27.06 16.13
CA ALA A 138 4.04 -26.54 16.97
C ALA A 138 4.33 -25.14 17.50
N GLU A 139 5.54 -24.89 17.98
CA GLU A 139 5.97 -23.57 18.45
C GLU A 139 5.85 -22.50 17.35
N ILE A 140 6.27 -22.82 16.13
CA ILE A 140 6.20 -21.90 15.01
C ILE A 140 4.76 -21.68 14.58
N ARG A 141 4.01 -22.74 14.27
CA ARG A 141 2.64 -22.63 13.72
C ARG A 141 1.64 -22.04 14.69
N TYR A 142 1.67 -22.44 15.95
CA TYR A 142 0.68 -22.02 16.96
C TYR A 142 1.16 -20.87 17.84
N GLY A 143 2.43 -20.55 17.83
CA GLY A 143 3.01 -19.44 18.59
C GLY A 143 3.45 -18.29 17.72
N LYS A 144 4.58 -18.41 17.05
CA LYS A 144 5.23 -17.32 16.29
C LYS A 144 4.40 -16.80 15.13
N VAL A 145 3.85 -17.67 14.31
CA VAL A 145 3.00 -17.30 13.16
C VAL A 145 1.75 -16.59 13.64
N LYS A 146 1.11 -17.10 14.68
CA LYS A 146 -0.08 -16.51 15.25
C LYS A 146 0.17 -15.10 15.80
N GLN A 147 1.28 -14.89 16.50
CA GLN A 147 1.68 -13.57 16.98
C GLN A 147 1.86 -12.57 15.82
N LYS A 148 2.47 -12.99 14.73
CA LYS A 148 2.66 -12.14 13.55
C LYS A 148 1.33 -11.83 12.84
N GLU A 149 0.41 -12.77 12.78
CA GLU A 149 -0.93 -12.55 12.25
C GLU A 149 -1.71 -11.52 13.08
N GLU A 150 -1.62 -11.60 14.41
CA GLU A 150 -2.21 -10.63 15.32
C GLU A 150 -1.59 -9.23 15.14
N GLU A 151 -0.27 -9.15 14.96
CA GLU A 151 0.42 -7.90 14.65
C GLU A 151 -0.09 -7.26 13.36
N ILE A 152 -0.29 -8.05 12.30
CA ILE A 152 -0.86 -7.58 11.03
C ILE A 152 -2.27 -7.03 11.24
N VAL A 153 -3.10 -7.69 12.02
CA VAL A 153 -4.45 -7.21 12.33
C VAL A 153 -4.40 -5.85 13.03
N GLN A 154 -3.55 -5.68 14.02
CA GLN A 154 -3.38 -4.40 14.73
C GLN A 154 -2.89 -3.29 13.80
N LEU A 155 -1.89 -3.56 12.96
CA LEU A 155 -1.38 -2.59 11.99
C LEU A 155 -2.46 -2.20 10.96
N SER A 156 -3.28 -3.15 10.55
CA SER A 156 -4.38 -2.91 9.63
C SER A 156 -5.48 -2.04 10.25
N GLU A 157 -5.75 -2.21 11.53
CA GLU A 157 -6.67 -1.35 12.28
C GLU A 157 -6.14 0.08 12.39
N GLU A 158 -4.85 0.25 12.63
CA GLU A 158 -4.22 1.58 12.64
C GLU A 158 -4.34 2.28 11.28
N LEU A 159 -4.10 1.55 10.19
CA LEU A 159 -4.31 2.08 8.84
C LEU A 159 -5.75 2.50 8.59
N ALA A 160 -6.72 1.73 9.07
CA ALA A 160 -8.14 2.06 8.95
C ALA A 160 -8.52 3.34 9.68
N LYS A 161 -7.82 3.68 10.77
CA LYS A 161 -8.04 4.90 11.56
C LYS A 161 -7.46 6.17 10.92
N THR A 162 -6.60 6.08 9.92
CA THR A 162 -5.95 7.24 9.31
C THR A 162 -6.86 8.10 8.43
N GLY A 163 -8.14 7.78 8.33
CA GLY A 163 -9.17 8.61 7.72
C GLY A 163 -9.80 8.03 6.47
N GLU A 164 -10.86 8.70 5.99
CA GLU A 164 -11.67 8.26 4.85
C GLU A 164 -10.92 8.28 3.51
N LYS A 165 -9.88 9.11 3.39
CA LYS A 165 -9.04 9.19 2.19
C LYS A 165 -7.64 8.67 2.49
N ARG A 166 -7.34 7.48 2.06
CA ARG A 166 -5.97 6.97 2.05
C ARG A 166 -5.22 7.52 0.86
N LEU A 167 -3.96 7.93 1.09
CA LEU A 167 -3.05 8.34 0.02
C LEU A 167 -2.47 7.14 -0.73
N LEU A 168 -2.34 5.99 -0.06
CA LEU A 168 -1.87 4.74 -0.64
C LEU A 168 -2.97 3.67 -0.59
N LYS A 169 -3.07 2.88 -1.65
CA LYS A 169 -3.86 1.65 -1.63
C LYS A 169 -3.00 0.53 -1.04
N GLU A 170 -3.46 -0.04 0.05
CA GLU A 170 -2.81 -1.17 0.72
C GLU A 170 -3.40 -2.51 0.28
N GLU A 171 -4.68 -2.54 -0.08
CA GLU A 171 -5.45 -3.73 -0.33
C GLU A 171 -5.84 -3.86 -1.80
N VAL A 172 -5.84 -5.11 -2.28
CA VAL A 172 -6.41 -5.45 -3.58
C VAL A 172 -7.92 -5.58 -3.39
N ASP A 173 -8.72 -4.80 -4.08
CA ASP A 173 -10.18 -4.86 -4.02
C ASP A 173 -10.78 -5.64 -5.20
N ALA A 174 -12.11 -5.86 -5.16
CA ALA A 174 -12.81 -6.62 -6.19
C ALA A 174 -12.74 -5.94 -7.57
N GLU A 175 -12.70 -4.63 -7.63
CA GLU A 175 -12.60 -3.88 -8.89
C GLU A 175 -11.26 -4.09 -9.58
N ASP A 176 -10.14 -4.06 -8.84
CA ASP A 176 -8.81 -4.32 -9.38
C ASP A 176 -8.72 -5.73 -9.96
N ILE A 177 -9.30 -6.72 -9.31
CA ILE A 177 -9.36 -8.10 -9.79
C ILE A 177 -10.23 -8.22 -11.03
N ALA A 178 -11.38 -7.55 -11.08
CA ALA A 178 -12.27 -7.54 -12.24
C ALA A 178 -11.57 -6.94 -13.47
N GLN A 179 -10.79 -5.86 -13.30
CA GLN A 179 -9.99 -5.29 -14.39
C GLN A 179 -8.95 -6.27 -14.93
N ASN A 180 -8.28 -7.03 -14.06
CA ASN A 180 -7.31 -8.03 -14.49
C ASN A 180 -7.96 -9.22 -15.19
N VAL A 181 -9.14 -9.65 -14.76
CA VAL A 181 -9.92 -10.69 -15.46
C VAL A 181 -10.32 -10.22 -16.85
N ALA A 182 -10.78 -8.98 -17.00
CA ALA A 182 -11.14 -8.40 -18.29
C ALA A 182 -9.95 -8.35 -19.26
N LYS A 183 -8.73 -8.12 -18.78
CA LYS A 183 -7.51 -8.17 -19.60
C LYS A 183 -7.11 -9.60 -19.98
N ALA A 184 -7.42 -10.60 -19.14
CA ALA A 184 -7.06 -11.99 -19.34
C ALA A 184 -8.02 -12.72 -20.30
N THR A 185 -9.21 -12.19 -20.50
CA THR A 185 -10.23 -12.71 -21.43
C THR A 185 -10.28 -11.92 -22.73
#